data_ec3e09db26ed011776c274146a3ba225
#
_entry.id   ec3e09db26ed011776c274146a3ba225
#
_cell.length_a   1.000
_cell.length_b   1.000
_cell.length_c   1.000
_cell.angle_alpha   90.00
_cell.angle_beta   90.00
_cell.angle_gamma   90.00
#
_symmetry.space_group_name_H-M   'P 1'
#
loop_
_entity.id
_entity.type
_entity.pdbx_description
1 polymer ?
#
loop_
_entity_poly.entity_id
_entity_poly.type
_entity_poly.pdbx_seq_one_letter_code
_entity_poly.pdbx_strand_id
1 'polypeptide(L)'
;MYKRQDTKSTEAENIEVKDQEEQKSTGTNDLTQNATGASAQSGTYGNVKWKLSGTTLTITGSGAMPDASLSEPAPWSELNVKSVVISEGITVIGQQNFCRMSSITSVSFPQSLQTIKEAAFYECSSLTGVKLAKNVKTIESGAFAGCTSLAAFSASGVTTMGDYALQETVITTFEIPKKMTKFSPQILFGNTSLSELKVASGNTAFIAEDGVLYTKDKSTLVLFPVDKAVTQFTVPTGVKQIGDYAFSKTRNLKSVRFSNVTTLGEGAFYDSSLSGALVLTDKITTAGSFAFDSCTEITSVKFGKGLKESPYRMFEACSSIKTIDFG
;
A
#
# COMPACT_ATOMS: atom_id res chain seq x y z
N MET A 1 -6.32 -40.29 12.91
CA MET A 1 -6.32 -40.38 11.43
C MET A 1 -7.20 -39.24 10.90
N TYR A 2 -6.68 -38.02 10.81
CA TYR A 2 -7.42 -36.85 10.34
C TYR A 2 -6.86 -36.44 8.99
N LYS A 3 -7.72 -36.41 7.98
CA LYS A 3 -7.38 -35.94 6.62
C LYS A 3 -7.20 -34.41 6.64
N ARG A 4 -6.02 -33.93 6.23
CA ARG A 4 -5.77 -32.53 5.89
C ARG A 4 -6.68 -32.12 4.73
N GLN A 5 -7.47 -31.10 4.92
CA GLN A 5 -7.97 -30.29 3.83
C GLN A 5 -7.08 -29.06 3.73
N ASP A 6 -6.30 -28.99 2.67
CA ASP A 6 -5.47 -27.83 2.34
C ASP A 6 -6.39 -26.71 1.83
N THR A 7 -6.75 -25.79 2.71
CA THR A 7 -7.24 -24.48 2.28
C THR A 7 -6.02 -23.60 2.08
N LYS A 8 -5.77 -23.18 0.84
CA LYS A 8 -4.74 -22.20 0.49
C LYS A 8 -4.95 -20.92 1.32
N SER A 9 -4.10 -20.74 2.33
CA SER A 9 -3.91 -19.43 2.93
C SER A 9 -3.10 -18.60 1.94
N THR A 10 -3.61 -17.45 1.55
CA THR A 10 -2.82 -16.42 0.87
C THR A 10 -1.78 -15.92 1.86
N GLU A 11 -0.57 -16.46 1.76
CA GLU A 11 0.62 -15.89 2.37
C GLU A 11 0.76 -14.46 1.86
N ALA A 12 1.11 -13.54 2.75
CA ALA A 12 1.57 -12.22 2.37
C ALA A 12 2.92 -12.41 1.63
N GLU A 13 2.84 -12.79 0.37
CA GLU A 13 4.03 -12.84 -0.49
C GLU A 13 4.49 -11.38 -0.67
N ASN A 14 5.63 -11.07 -0.06
CA ASN A 14 6.50 -10.06 -0.64
C ASN A 14 6.57 -10.39 -2.12
N ILE A 15 6.35 -9.41 -3.00
CA ILE A 15 6.62 -9.58 -4.41
C ILE A 15 8.13 -9.71 -4.55
N GLU A 16 8.66 -10.90 -4.24
CA GLU A 16 10.00 -11.32 -4.65
C GLU A 16 9.91 -11.62 -6.14
N VAL A 17 10.35 -10.66 -6.94
CA VAL A 17 10.65 -10.90 -8.34
C VAL A 17 11.83 -11.87 -8.36
N LYS A 18 11.55 -13.14 -8.62
CA LYS A 18 12.60 -14.16 -8.81
C LYS A 18 13.44 -13.75 -10.02
N ASP A 19 14.70 -13.46 -9.77
CA ASP A 19 15.73 -13.40 -10.81
C ASP A 19 15.81 -14.76 -11.51
N GLN A 20 15.39 -14.80 -12.76
CA GLN A 20 15.75 -15.88 -13.67
C GLN A 20 16.76 -15.33 -14.67
N GLU A 21 17.91 -15.99 -14.67
CA GLU A 21 19.04 -15.70 -15.54
C GLU A 21 18.71 -15.87 -17.02
N GLU A 22 19.37 -15.04 -17.79
CA GLU A 22 19.52 -14.84 -19.21
C GLU A 22 19.22 -16.02 -20.16
N GLN A 23 18.39 -15.73 -21.14
CA GLN A 23 18.63 -16.19 -22.52
C GLN A 23 18.45 -15.05 -23.51
N LYS A 24 19.54 -14.78 -24.20
CA LYS A 24 19.77 -13.71 -25.18
C LYS A 24 19.00 -14.00 -26.46
N SER A 25 18.02 -13.18 -26.80
CA SER A 25 17.38 -13.16 -28.11
C SER A 25 17.79 -11.87 -28.84
N THR A 26 18.48 -12.03 -29.96
CA THR A 26 18.94 -10.96 -30.86
C THR A 26 17.78 -10.45 -31.69
N GLY A 27 17.23 -9.30 -31.29
CA GLY A 27 16.36 -8.48 -32.14
C GLY A 27 17.11 -7.20 -32.49
N THR A 28 17.46 -7.04 -33.76
CA THR A 28 18.16 -5.88 -34.29
C THR A 28 17.27 -4.64 -34.20
N ASN A 29 17.51 -3.83 -33.17
CA ASN A 29 17.07 -2.44 -33.18
C ASN A 29 18.25 -1.60 -33.70
N ASP A 30 18.00 -0.91 -34.81
CA ASP A 30 18.94 0.02 -35.44
C ASP A 30 19.17 1.22 -34.48
N LEU A 31 20.17 1.11 -33.63
CA LEU A 31 20.65 2.19 -32.76
C LEU A 31 21.78 2.88 -33.49
N THR A 32 21.50 3.91 -34.24
CA THR A 32 22.54 4.86 -34.66
C THR A 32 22.99 5.67 -33.44
N GLN A 33 24.06 5.19 -32.79
CA GLN A 33 24.79 5.96 -31.80
C GLN A 33 25.65 6.99 -32.52
N ASN A 34 25.38 8.27 -32.26
CA ASN A 34 26.36 9.34 -32.42
C ASN A 34 26.50 10.05 -31.07
N ALA A 35 27.66 9.81 -30.43
CA ALA A 35 28.08 10.54 -29.26
C ALA A 35 28.61 11.91 -29.68
N THR A 36 27.93 12.98 -29.26
CA THR A 36 28.42 14.31 -28.81
C THR A 36 27.26 15.32 -28.85
N GLY A 37 26.84 15.77 -27.66
CA GLY A 37 25.72 16.68 -27.49
C GLY A 37 24.43 15.90 -27.21
N ALA A 38 23.65 16.28 -26.18
CA ALA A 38 22.43 15.60 -25.78
C ALA A 38 21.41 15.50 -26.93
N SER A 39 21.54 14.49 -27.78
CA SER A 39 20.62 14.22 -28.87
C SER A 39 19.29 13.75 -28.28
N ALA A 40 18.20 14.41 -28.67
CA ALA A 40 16.86 14.01 -28.28
C ALA A 40 16.59 12.59 -28.80
N GLN A 41 16.46 11.64 -27.87
CA GLN A 41 16.02 10.30 -28.19
C GLN A 41 14.48 10.31 -28.33
N SER A 42 13.95 9.62 -29.32
CA SER A 42 12.53 9.54 -29.55
C SER A 42 12.14 8.25 -30.26
N GLY A 43 10.88 7.85 -30.15
CA GLY A 43 10.37 6.67 -30.82
C GLY A 43 8.86 6.52 -30.67
N THR A 44 8.38 5.35 -31.03
CA THR A 44 6.99 4.92 -30.84
C THR A 44 6.94 3.71 -29.93
N TYR A 45 5.87 3.60 -29.14
CA TYR A 45 5.58 2.44 -28.31
C TYR A 45 4.08 2.17 -28.37
N GLY A 46 3.70 1.20 -29.20
CA GLY A 46 2.31 0.96 -29.54
C GLY A 46 1.65 2.22 -30.17
N ASN A 47 0.62 2.71 -29.48
CA ASN A 47 -0.17 3.88 -29.91
C ASN A 47 0.37 5.22 -29.39
N VAL A 48 1.50 5.22 -28.68
CA VAL A 48 2.10 6.45 -28.15
C VAL A 48 3.43 6.76 -28.82
N LYS A 49 3.78 8.05 -28.87
CA LYS A 49 5.09 8.57 -29.25
C LYS A 49 5.76 9.11 -28.01
N TRP A 50 7.07 8.91 -27.92
CA TRP A 50 7.86 9.42 -26.82
C TRP A 50 9.06 10.20 -27.32
N LYS A 51 9.50 11.16 -26.54
CA LYS A 51 10.69 11.97 -26.80
C LYS A 51 11.36 12.30 -25.46
N LEU A 52 12.66 12.01 -25.38
CA LEU A 52 13.52 12.47 -24.30
C LEU A 52 14.28 13.72 -24.75
N SER A 53 14.20 14.80 -23.99
CA SER A 53 14.95 16.03 -24.19
C SER A 53 15.64 16.40 -22.87
N GLY A 54 16.95 16.33 -22.87
CA GLY A 54 17.70 16.36 -21.60
C GLY A 54 17.33 15.19 -20.71
N THR A 55 16.68 15.46 -19.59
CA THR A 55 16.16 14.46 -18.65
C THR A 55 14.63 14.46 -18.58
N THR A 56 13.95 15.15 -19.51
CA THR A 56 12.49 15.20 -19.56
C THR A 56 11.96 14.28 -20.64
N LEU A 57 11.23 13.25 -20.24
CA LEU A 57 10.51 12.34 -21.11
C LEU A 57 9.10 12.88 -21.34
N THR A 58 8.76 13.14 -22.60
CA THR A 58 7.40 13.52 -23.00
C THR A 58 6.76 12.37 -23.75
N ILE A 59 5.55 11.98 -23.32
CA ILE A 59 4.75 10.91 -23.95
C ILE A 59 3.47 11.55 -24.52
N THR A 60 3.24 11.34 -25.82
CA THR A 60 2.10 11.86 -26.56
C THR A 60 1.34 10.74 -27.25
N GLY A 61 0.06 10.95 -27.55
CA GLY A 61 -0.79 9.96 -28.20
C GLY A 61 -2.19 9.95 -27.59
N SER A 62 -2.91 8.85 -27.73
CA SER A 62 -4.27 8.73 -27.22
C SER A 62 -4.57 7.30 -26.77
N GLY A 63 -5.52 7.18 -25.82
CA GLY A 63 -5.95 5.88 -25.28
C GLY A 63 -4.98 5.30 -24.26
N ALA A 64 -4.91 3.99 -24.20
CA ALA A 64 -4.08 3.27 -23.22
C ALA A 64 -2.64 3.14 -23.75
N MET A 65 -1.66 3.43 -22.89
CA MET A 65 -0.27 3.04 -23.15
C MET A 65 -0.18 1.51 -23.11
N PRO A 66 0.68 0.87 -23.92
CA PRO A 66 0.92 -0.57 -23.85
C PRO A 66 1.44 -0.95 -22.47
N ASP A 67 1.17 -2.18 -22.05
CA ASP A 67 1.79 -2.76 -20.86
C ASP A 67 3.27 -3.09 -21.15
N ALA A 68 4.11 -2.93 -20.15
CA ALA A 68 5.49 -3.36 -20.15
C ALA A 68 5.67 -4.51 -19.14
N SER A 69 6.80 -5.15 -19.19
CA SER A 69 7.23 -6.17 -18.20
C SER A 69 8.74 -6.08 -17.99
N LEU A 70 9.26 -6.84 -17.05
CA LEU A 70 10.72 -6.91 -16.84
C LEU A 70 11.44 -7.57 -18.02
N SER A 71 10.78 -8.48 -18.75
CA SER A 71 11.32 -9.11 -19.97
C SER A 71 11.13 -8.28 -21.23
N GLU A 72 10.11 -7.41 -21.24
CA GLU A 72 9.80 -6.50 -22.34
C GLU A 72 9.57 -5.09 -21.78
N PRO A 73 10.65 -4.40 -21.38
CA PRO A 73 10.54 -3.10 -20.73
C PRO A 73 10.10 -2.01 -21.73
N ALA A 74 9.56 -0.93 -21.19
CA ALA A 74 9.25 0.24 -21.98
C ALA A 74 10.54 0.85 -22.60
N PRO A 75 10.48 1.44 -23.81
CA PRO A 75 11.67 1.91 -24.53
C PRO A 75 12.51 2.95 -23.80
N TRP A 76 12.00 3.54 -22.74
CA TRP A 76 12.66 4.58 -21.92
C TRP A 76 13.20 4.06 -20.59
N SER A 77 13.03 2.76 -20.26
CA SER A 77 13.39 2.19 -18.95
C SER A 77 14.84 2.40 -18.57
N GLU A 78 15.77 2.32 -19.53
CA GLU A 78 17.23 2.49 -19.31
C GLU A 78 17.70 3.94 -19.51
N LEU A 79 16.78 4.89 -19.79
CA LEU A 79 17.15 6.27 -20.04
C LEU A 79 17.23 7.08 -18.73
N ASN A 80 18.12 8.08 -18.70
CA ASN A 80 18.22 8.99 -17.57
C ASN A 80 17.06 9.99 -17.56
N VAL A 81 15.90 9.54 -17.03
CA VAL A 81 14.67 10.35 -16.94
C VAL A 81 14.53 10.88 -15.53
N LYS A 82 14.44 12.21 -15.38
CA LYS A 82 14.11 12.86 -14.10
C LYS A 82 12.67 13.40 -14.07
N SER A 83 12.15 13.80 -15.20
CA SER A 83 10.81 14.36 -15.30
C SER A 83 10.02 13.67 -16.40
N VAL A 84 8.78 13.31 -16.13
CA VAL A 84 7.87 12.69 -17.09
C VAL A 84 6.69 13.64 -17.33
N VAL A 85 6.38 13.91 -18.59
CA VAL A 85 5.21 14.66 -19.02
C VAL A 85 4.33 13.75 -19.88
N ILE A 86 3.15 13.41 -19.37
CA ILE A 86 2.15 12.62 -20.08
C ILE A 86 1.11 13.58 -20.64
N SER A 87 0.95 13.61 -21.96
CA SER A 87 0.08 14.57 -22.66
C SER A 87 -1.40 14.17 -22.62
N GLU A 88 -2.25 15.16 -22.84
CA GLU A 88 -3.70 14.93 -23.00
C GLU A 88 -3.98 13.92 -24.12
N GLY A 89 -5.05 13.15 -23.95
CA GLY A 89 -5.42 12.02 -24.81
C GLY A 89 -5.04 10.66 -24.24
N ILE A 90 -3.99 10.57 -23.41
CA ILE A 90 -3.64 9.32 -22.70
C ILE A 90 -4.66 9.08 -21.59
N THR A 91 -5.27 7.89 -21.59
CA THR A 91 -6.31 7.51 -20.61
C THR A 91 -5.84 6.45 -19.63
N VAL A 92 -4.82 5.66 -19.98
CA VAL A 92 -4.28 4.59 -19.15
C VAL A 92 -2.75 4.63 -19.19
N ILE A 93 -2.11 4.62 -18.04
CA ILE A 93 -0.68 4.29 -17.91
C ILE A 93 -0.60 2.78 -17.75
N GLY A 94 0.13 2.12 -18.66
CA GLY A 94 0.26 0.66 -18.70
C GLY A 94 1.03 0.10 -17.51
N GLN A 95 0.88 -1.20 -17.31
CA GLN A 95 1.60 -1.96 -16.30
C GLN A 95 3.12 -1.76 -16.45
N GLN A 96 3.82 -1.56 -15.35
CA GLN A 96 5.28 -1.46 -15.26
C GLN A 96 5.95 -0.44 -16.20
N ASN A 97 5.22 0.53 -16.75
CA ASN A 97 5.76 1.48 -17.73
C ASN A 97 6.94 2.32 -17.22
N PHE A 98 7.00 2.57 -15.91
CA PHE A 98 8.07 3.32 -15.24
C PHE A 98 8.67 2.55 -14.06
N CYS A 99 8.51 1.21 -14.07
CA CYS A 99 9.00 0.33 -13.01
C CYS A 99 10.51 0.48 -12.84
N ARG A 100 10.98 0.67 -11.59
CA ARG A 100 12.38 0.80 -11.18
C ARG A 100 13.13 2.01 -11.79
N MET A 101 12.41 2.98 -12.33
CA MET A 101 13.02 4.22 -12.80
C MET A 101 13.32 5.17 -11.63
N SER A 102 14.30 4.80 -10.82
CA SER A 102 14.65 5.46 -9.55
C SER A 102 15.06 6.92 -9.67
N SER A 103 15.43 7.38 -10.87
CA SER A 103 15.82 8.77 -11.14
C SER A 103 14.64 9.73 -11.32
N ILE A 104 13.40 9.22 -11.51
CA ILE A 104 12.21 10.06 -11.70
C ILE A 104 11.88 10.82 -10.42
N THR A 105 11.91 12.15 -10.50
CA THR A 105 11.56 13.05 -9.38
C THR A 105 10.17 13.64 -9.49
N SER A 106 9.63 13.73 -10.72
CA SER A 106 8.32 14.34 -10.97
C SER A 106 7.61 13.73 -12.16
N VAL A 107 6.27 13.67 -12.08
CA VAL A 107 5.39 13.25 -13.17
C VAL A 107 4.23 14.24 -13.33
N SER A 108 4.00 14.72 -14.55
CA SER A 108 2.81 15.50 -14.91
C SER A 108 1.76 14.59 -15.55
N PHE A 109 0.60 14.49 -14.91
CA PHE A 109 -0.51 13.64 -15.34
C PHE A 109 -1.57 14.46 -16.09
N PRO A 110 -2.11 13.98 -17.23
CA PRO A 110 -3.13 14.69 -17.98
C PRO A 110 -4.52 14.59 -17.32
N GLN A 111 -5.42 15.49 -17.67
CA GLN A 111 -6.82 15.43 -17.23
C GLN A 111 -7.59 14.23 -17.83
N SER A 112 -7.15 13.75 -19.00
CA SER A 112 -7.73 12.57 -19.66
C SER A 112 -7.45 11.24 -18.96
N LEU A 113 -6.47 11.19 -18.02
CA LEU A 113 -6.06 9.96 -17.36
C LEU A 113 -7.19 9.40 -16.50
N GLN A 114 -7.44 8.09 -16.61
CA GLN A 114 -8.47 7.35 -15.88
C GLN A 114 -7.90 6.22 -15.01
N THR A 115 -6.85 5.55 -15.49
CA THR A 115 -6.29 4.36 -14.83
C THR A 115 -4.77 4.41 -14.80
N ILE A 116 -4.20 4.05 -13.65
CA ILE A 116 -2.78 3.74 -13.49
C ILE A 116 -2.72 2.25 -13.14
N LYS A 117 -2.11 1.46 -14.03
CA LYS A 117 -2.06 0.01 -13.89
C LYS A 117 -1.02 -0.47 -12.87
N GLU A 118 -1.02 -1.78 -12.66
CA GLU A 118 -0.17 -2.49 -11.70
C GLU A 118 1.31 -2.14 -11.86
N ALA A 119 1.97 -1.85 -10.74
CA ALA A 119 3.40 -1.54 -10.66
C ALA A 119 3.88 -0.44 -11.63
N ALA A 120 2.98 0.42 -12.15
CA ALA A 120 3.31 1.42 -13.18
C ALA A 120 4.50 2.32 -12.79
N PHE A 121 4.64 2.68 -11.50
CA PHE A 121 5.73 3.47 -10.92
C PHE A 121 6.41 2.74 -9.75
N TYR A 122 6.41 1.41 -9.78
CA TYR A 122 7.06 0.59 -8.74
C TYR A 122 8.54 0.96 -8.61
N GLU A 123 9.01 1.20 -7.37
CA GLU A 123 10.39 1.59 -7.07
C GLU A 123 10.89 2.87 -7.77
N CYS A 124 10.00 3.82 -8.09
CA CYS A 124 10.41 5.18 -8.45
C CYS A 124 10.87 5.94 -7.20
N SER A 125 12.00 5.54 -6.63
CA SER A 125 12.43 5.92 -5.27
C SER A 125 12.71 7.41 -5.08
N SER A 126 12.98 8.18 -6.14
CA SER A 126 13.17 9.64 -6.08
C SER A 126 11.88 10.45 -6.30
N LEU A 127 10.75 9.81 -6.59
CA LEU A 127 9.48 10.51 -6.83
C LEU A 127 8.96 11.11 -5.51
N THR A 128 8.85 12.45 -5.45
CA THR A 128 8.52 13.15 -4.19
C THR A 128 7.05 13.49 -4.02
N GLY A 129 6.31 13.59 -5.11
CA GLY A 129 4.90 13.99 -5.08
C GLY A 129 4.09 13.48 -6.26
N VAL A 130 2.84 13.12 -5.98
CA VAL A 130 1.85 12.70 -6.97
C VAL A 130 0.57 13.49 -6.75
N LYS A 131 0.15 14.22 -7.79
CA LYS A 131 -1.14 14.91 -7.81
C LYS A 131 -1.94 14.44 -9.03
N LEU A 132 -2.94 13.61 -8.78
CA LEU A 132 -3.78 13.04 -9.84
C LEU A 132 -4.99 13.95 -10.15
N ALA A 133 -5.36 13.99 -11.42
CA ALA A 133 -6.58 14.66 -11.86
C ALA A 133 -7.83 13.93 -11.32
N LYS A 134 -8.94 14.65 -11.19
CA LYS A 134 -10.23 14.12 -10.69
C LYS A 134 -10.83 13.01 -11.56
N ASN A 135 -10.32 12.84 -12.77
CA ASN A 135 -10.79 11.82 -13.71
C ASN A 135 -10.14 10.46 -13.49
N VAL A 136 -9.02 10.40 -12.76
CA VAL A 136 -8.41 9.11 -12.36
C VAL A 136 -9.37 8.40 -11.41
N LYS A 137 -9.76 7.18 -11.78
CA LYS A 137 -10.71 6.34 -11.03
C LYS A 137 -10.05 5.14 -10.38
N THR A 138 -9.05 4.58 -11.05
CA THR A 138 -8.42 3.33 -10.65
C THR A 138 -6.91 3.50 -10.55
N ILE A 139 -6.38 3.06 -9.44
CA ILE A 139 -4.95 2.82 -9.22
C ILE A 139 -4.85 1.35 -8.85
N GLU A 140 -4.11 0.58 -9.63
CA GLU A 140 -3.98 -0.86 -9.41
C GLU A 140 -2.88 -1.20 -8.39
N SER A 141 -2.73 -2.50 -8.10
CA SER A 141 -1.84 -3.00 -7.05
C SER A 141 -0.38 -2.56 -7.29
N GLY A 142 0.30 -2.17 -6.21
CA GLY A 142 1.71 -1.79 -6.26
C GLY A 142 2.06 -0.58 -7.14
N ALA A 143 1.08 0.18 -7.66
CA ALA A 143 1.31 1.21 -8.68
C ALA A 143 2.39 2.24 -8.29
N PHE A 144 2.55 2.57 -7.02
CA PHE A 144 3.58 3.46 -6.47
C PHE A 144 4.34 2.81 -5.31
N ALA A 145 4.33 1.46 -5.22
CA ALA A 145 5.06 0.76 -4.16
C ALA A 145 6.57 1.01 -4.29
N GLY A 146 7.25 1.16 -3.16
CA GLY A 146 8.70 1.44 -3.15
C GLY A 146 9.07 2.86 -3.60
N CYS A 147 8.11 3.78 -3.76
CA CYS A 147 8.40 5.21 -3.97
C CYS A 147 8.84 5.85 -2.64
N THR A 148 10.02 5.51 -2.16
CA THR A 148 10.51 5.81 -0.80
C THR A 148 10.71 7.30 -0.50
N SER A 149 10.65 8.19 -1.49
CA SER A 149 10.66 9.64 -1.30
C SER A 149 9.27 10.26 -1.43
N LEU A 150 8.21 9.48 -1.72
CA LEU A 150 6.87 10.01 -1.96
C LEU A 150 6.22 10.46 -0.65
N ALA A 151 6.27 11.77 -0.41
CA ALA A 151 5.72 12.42 0.78
C ALA A 151 4.35 13.06 0.55
N ALA A 152 4.05 13.47 -0.68
CA ALA A 152 2.80 14.14 -1.03
C ALA A 152 1.99 13.32 -2.05
N PHE A 153 0.79 12.90 -1.67
CA PHE A 153 -0.11 12.14 -2.55
C PHE A 153 -1.52 12.71 -2.52
N SER A 154 -2.09 12.99 -3.69
CA SER A 154 -3.46 13.49 -3.82
C SER A 154 -4.19 12.82 -4.99
N ALA A 155 -5.33 12.21 -4.70
CA ALA A 155 -6.09 11.38 -5.64
C ALA A 155 -7.62 11.53 -5.44
N SER A 156 -8.13 12.75 -5.46
CA SER A 156 -9.53 13.08 -5.09
C SER A 156 -10.61 12.41 -5.95
N GLY A 157 -10.26 12.00 -7.17
CA GLY A 157 -11.17 11.32 -8.12
C GLY A 157 -11.26 9.81 -7.97
N VAL A 158 -10.30 9.21 -7.26
CA VAL A 158 -10.13 7.75 -7.18
C VAL A 158 -11.29 7.09 -6.44
N THR A 159 -11.76 5.98 -7.01
CA THR A 159 -12.81 5.14 -6.45
C THR A 159 -12.29 3.77 -6.02
N THR A 160 -11.23 3.30 -6.65
CA THR A 160 -10.61 2.00 -6.41
C THR A 160 -9.09 2.13 -6.34
N MET A 161 -8.50 1.55 -5.30
CA MET A 161 -7.06 1.45 -5.13
C MET A 161 -6.73 0.01 -4.75
N GLY A 162 -5.79 -0.59 -5.46
CA GLY A 162 -5.32 -1.95 -5.21
C GLY A 162 -4.41 -2.04 -4.00
N ASP A 163 -4.24 -3.24 -3.48
CA ASP A 163 -3.34 -3.51 -2.37
C ASP A 163 -1.90 -3.09 -2.72
N TYR A 164 -1.15 -2.66 -1.72
CA TYR A 164 0.23 -2.19 -1.86
C TYR A 164 0.42 -0.98 -2.78
N ALA A 165 -0.66 -0.32 -3.25
CA ALA A 165 -0.56 0.78 -4.21
C ALA A 165 0.36 1.92 -3.74
N LEU A 166 0.48 2.14 -2.43
CA LEU A 166 1.34 3.13 -1.79
C LEU A 166 2.27 2.49 -0.75
N GLN A 167 2.61 1.20 -0.92
CA GLN A 167 3.51 0.48 -0.01
C GLN A 167 4.87 1.20 0.08
N GLU A 168 5.42 1.27 1.31
CA GLU A 168 6.76 1.79 1.57
C GLU A 168 7.00 3.22 1.04
N THR A 169 5.97 4.06 1.06
CA THR A 169 6.11 5.51 0.85
C THR A 169 6.33 6.23 2.19
N VAL A 170 6.60 7.54 2.15
CA VAL A 170 6.81 8.37 3.36
C VAL A 170 5.67 9.37 3.58
N ILE A 171 4.47 9.01 3.14
CA ILE A 171 3.27 9.83 3.31
C ILE A 171 2.95 9.94 4.80
N THR A 172 2.79 11.18 5.29
CA THR A 172 2.42 11.44 6.69
C THR A 172 0.92 11.53 6.91
N THR A 173 0.18 11.95 5.87
CA THR A 173 -1.29 12.09 5.89
C THR A 173 -1.88 11.48 4.62
N PHE A 174 -2.91 10.64 4.76
CA PHE A 174 -3.66 10.11 3.61
C PHE A 174 -5.14 10.46 3.74
N GLU A 175 -5.71 11.05 2.68
CA GLU A 175 -7.14 11.38 2.62
C GLU A 175 -7.89 10.33 1.79
N ILE A 176 -8.84 9.64 2.41
CA ILE A 176 -9.76 8.72 1.73
C ILE A 176 -10.66 9.52 0.80
N PRO A 177 -10.61 9.30 -0.54
CA PRO A 177 -11.41 10.06 -1.50
C PRO A 177 -12.92 9.93 -1.27
N LYS A 178 -13.68 10.97 -1.66
CA LYS A 178 -15.14 11.02 -1.47
C LYS A 178 -15.89 9.80 -1.98
N LYS A 179 -15.47 9.24 -3.13
CA LYS A 179 -16.14 8.13 -3.82
C LYS A 179 -15.54 6.76 -3.53
N MET A 180 -14.47 6.69 -2.75
CA MET A 180 -13.87 5.42 -2.34
C MET A 180 -14.71 4.82 -1.21
N THR A 181 -15.39 3.71 -1.48
CA THR A 181 -16.27 3.00 -0.52
C THR A 181 -15.68 1.69 -0.03
N LYS A 182 -14.53 1.27 -0.55
CA LYS A 182 -13.75 0.13 -0.10
C LYS A 182 -12.32 0.59 0.14
N PHE A 183 -11.75 0.21 1.26
CA PHE A 183 -10.38 0.53 1.64
C PHE A 183 -9.76 -0.67 2.35
N SER A 184 -8.59 -1.08 1.89
CA SER A 184 -7.74 -2.08 2.53
C SER A 184 -6.56 -1.39 3.21
N PRO A 185 -6.24 -1.69 4.48
CA PRO A 185 -5.01 -1.19 5.12
C PRO A 185 -3.73 -1.54 4.34
N GLN A 186 -3.76 -2.61 3.55
CA GLN A 186 -2.62 -3.04 2.72
C GLN A 186 -2.24 -2.02 1.64
N ILE A 187 -3.14 -1.11 1.26
CA ILE A 187 -2.82 0.02 0.36
C ILE A 187 -1.62 0.82 0.86
N LEU A 188 -1.53 1.01 2.18
CA LEU A 188 -0.52 1.81 2.88
C LEU A 188 0.49 0.95 3.65
N PHE A 189 0.60 -0.34 3.34
CA PHE A 189 1.48 -1.25 4.07
C PHE A 189 2.93 -0.77 4.07
N GLY A 190 3.62 -0.88 5.20
CA GLY A 190 5.01 -0.43 5.31
C GLY A 190 5.22 1.09 5.31
N ASN A 191 4.15 1.88 5.35
CA ASN A 191 4.21 3.34 5.38
C ASN A 191 4.55 3.83 6.79
N THR A 192 5.83 3.91 7.09
CA THR A 192 6.33 4.10 8.46
C THR A 192 6.16 5.52 9.02
N SER A 193 5.74 6.47 8.19
CA SER A 193 5.59 7.89 8.56
C SER A 193 4.13 8.33 8.68
N LEU A 194 3.17 7.41 8.44
CA LEU A 194 1.75 7.75 8.47
C LEU A 194 1.29 8.08 9.89
N SER A 195 0.94 9.34 10.13
CA SER A 195 0.50 9.85 11.43
C SER A 195 -0.98 10.24 11.48
N GLU A 196 -1.60 10.47 10.33
CA GLU A 196 -2.97 10.95 10.23
C GLU A 196 -3.72 10.38 9.02
N LEU A 197 -4.96 9.96 9.24
CA LEU A 197 -5.93 9.64 8.19
C LEU A 197 -7.03 10.70 8.16
N LYS A 198 -7.42 11.10 6.95
CA LYS A 198 -8.54 12.00 6.67
C LYS A 198 -9.56 11.32 5.78
N VAL A 199 -10.78 11.83 5.79
CA VAL A 199 -11.85 11.37 4.90
C VAL A 199 -12.50 12.58 4.25
N ALA A 200 -12.53 12.58 2.93
CA ALA A 200 -13.12 13.67 2.15
C ALA A 200 -14.61 13.86 2.48
N SER A 201 -15.03 15.12 2.57
CA SER A 201 -16.42 15.47 2.87
C SER A 201 -17.39 14.78 1.90
N GLY A 202 -18.45 14.19 2.47
CA GLY A 202 -19.49 13.44 1.72
C GLY A 202 -19.08 12.02 1.33
N ASN A 203 -18.01 11.44 1.90
CA ASN A 203 -17.79 10.01 1.83
C ASN A 203 -18.88 9.29 2.63
N THR A 204 -19.45 8.21 2.06
CA THR A 204 -20.58 7.49 2.63
C THR A 204 -20.19 6.22 3.38
N ALA A 205 -18.95 5.76 3.23
CA ALA A 205 -18.48 4.49 3.80
C ALA A 205 -17.60 4.67 5.03
N PHE A 206 -16.86 5.79 5.12
CA PHE A 206 -15.84 5.99 6.14
C PHE A 206 -15.97 7.34 6.84
N ILE A 207 -15.36 7.42 8.02
CA ILE A 207 -15.14 8.64 8.79
C ILE A 207 -13.77 8.55 9.48
N ALA A 208 -13.09 9.68 9.63
CA ALA A 208 -11.88 9.78 10.45
C ALA A 208 -12.19 10.60 11.70
N GLU A 209 -11.75 10.09 12.85
CA GLU A 209 -11.79 10.80 14.15
C GLU A 209 -10.39 10.74 14.76
N ASP A 210 -9.88 11.89 15.16
CA ASP A 210 -8.52 12.03 15.69
C ASP A 210 -7.46 11.35 14.81
N GLY A 211 -7.65 11.40 13.48
CA GLY A 211 -6.74 10.80 12.51
C GLY A 211 -6.83 9.28 12.39
N VAL A 212 -7.74 8.61 13.09
CA VAL A 212 -8.01 7.17 12.99
C VAL A 212 -9.19 6.92 12.07
N LEU A 213 -9.11 5.91 11.20
CA LEU A 213 -10.13 5.58 10.22
C LEU A 213 -11.13 4.56 10.79
N TYR A 214 -12.40 4.86 10.63
CA TYR A 214 -13.53 3.99 11.00
C TYR A 214 -14.49 3.82 9.82
N THR A 215 -15.31 2.76 9.86
CA THR A 215 -16.54 2.71 9.06
C THR A 215 -17.47 3.86 9.43
N LYS A 216 -18.35 4.26 8.52
CA LYS A 216 -19.25 5.42 8.72
C LYS A 216 -20.14 5.31 9.95
N ASP A 217 -20.59 4.10 10.28
CA ASP A 217 -21.36 3.76 11.48
C ASP A 217 -20.52 3.59 12.74
N LYS A 218 -19.20 3.72 12.62
CA LYS A 218 -18.20 3.54 13.69
C LYS A 218 -18.22 2.16 14.35
N SER A 219 -18.78 1.16 13.68
CA SER A 219 -18.78 -0.22 14.22
C SER A 219 -17.44 -0.91 14.08
N THR A 220 -16.62 -0.50 13.08
CA THR A 220 -15.30 -1.06 12.81
C THR A 220 -14.22 0.03 12.83
N LEU A 221 -13.12 -0.21 13.57
CA LEU A 221 -11.88 0.52 13.41
C LEU A 221 -11.12 -0.10 12.23
N VAL A 222 -10.97 0.67 11.14
CA VAL A 222 -10.43 0.18 9.87
C VAL A 222 -8.90 0.30 9.82
N LEU A 223 -8.36 1.45 10.24
CA LEU A 223 -6.90 1.67 10.27
C LEU A 223 -6.52 2.69 11.32
N PHE A 224 -5.55 2.33 12.13
CA PHE A 224 -4.85 3.20 13.07
C PHE A 224 -3.48 3.60 12.47
N PRO A 225 -3.13 4.89 12.38
CA PRO A 225 -1.88 5.32 11.76
C PRO A 225 -0.65 4.77 12.47
N VAL A 226 0.29 4.24 11.69
CA VAL A 226 1.49 3.54 12.19
C VAL A 226 2.35 4.43 13.10
N ASP A 227 2.49 5.72 12.75
CA ASP A 227 3.34 6.69 13.46
C ASP A 227 2.54 7.70 14.30
N LYS A 228 1.28 7.38 14.63
CA LYS A 228 0.49 8.25 15.52
C LYS A 228 1.17 8.38 16.88
N ALA A 229 1.40 9.62 17.30
CA ALA A 229 2.18 9.96 18.50
C ALA A 229 1.39 9.74 19.80
N VAL A 230 0.92 8.51 20.05
CA VAL A 230 0.23 8.11 21.29
C VAL A 230 0.76 6.75 21.77
N THR A 231 0.94 6.61 23.07
CA THR A 231 1.43 5.37 23.69
C THR A 231 0.29 4.47 24.19
N GLN A 232 -0.88 5.03 24.38
CA GLN A 232 -2.08 4.31 24.85
C GLN A 232 -3.28 4.72 24.00
N PHE A 233 -4.12 3.75 23.68
CA PHE A 233 -5.36 4.00 22.94
C PHE A 233 -6.53 3.24 23.60
N THR A 234 -7.63 3.95 23.81
CA THR A 234 -8.89 3.34 24.23
C THR A 234 -9.82 3.29 23.01
N VAL A 235 -10.16 2.08 22.59
CA VAL A 235 -11.09 1.88 21.49
C VAL A 235 -12.46 2.47 21.87
N PRO A 236 -13.07 3.33 21.05
CA PRO A 236 -14.39 3.89 21.33
C PRO A 236 -15.45 2.81 21.62
N THR A 237 -16.37 3.07 22.54
CA THR A 237 -17.35 2.08 23.01
C THR A 237 -18.33 1.61 21.93
N GLY A 238 -18.50 2.38 20.84
CA GLY A 238 -19.30 2.00 19.66
C GLY A 238 -18.65 0.94 18.79
N VAL A 239 -17.31 0.85 18.83
CA VAL A 239 -16.54 -0.09 17.99
C VAL A 239 -16.74 -1.51 18.50
N LYS A 240 -17.13 -2.42 17.60
CA LYS A 240 -17.30 -3.85 17.83
C LYS A 240 -16.19 -4.68 17.19
N GLN A 241 -15.60 -4.17 16.13
CA GLN A 241 -14.58 -4.87 15.36
C GLN A 241 -13.30 -4.02 15.21
N ILE A 242 -12.17 -4.63 15.42
CA ILE A 242 -10.87 -4.18 14.91
C ILE A 242 -10.70 -4.87 13.55
N GLY A 243 -10.52 -4.11 12.49
CA GLY A 243 -10.37 -4.62 11.13
C GLY A 243 -9.06 -5.37 10.91
N ASP A 244 -8.96 -6.04 9.76
CA ASP A 244 -7.73 -6.73 9.36
C ASP A 244 -6.59 -5.74 9.24
N TYR A 245 -5.42 -6.08 9.80
CA TYR A 245 -4.19 -5.27 9.82
C TYR A 245 -4.37 -3.85 10.39
N ALA A 246 -5.44 -3.57 11.13
CA ALA A 246 -5.84 -2.22 11.55
C ALA A 246 -4.80 -1.51 12.43
N PHE A 247 -4.04 -2.22 13.25
CA PHE A 247 -2.93 -1.72 14.08
C PHE A 247 -1.58 -2.32 13.68
N SER A 248 -1.50 -2.91 12.48
CA SER A 248 -0.26 -3.52 12.00
C SER A 248 0.88 -2.50 11.99
N LYS A 249 2.06 -2.93 12.44
CA LYS A 249 3.31 -2.16 12.44
C LYS A 249 3.24 -0.83 13.21
N THR A 250 2.27 -0.64 14.11
CA THR A 250 2.21 0.58 14.94
C THR A 250 3.46 0.68 15.85
N ARG A 251 4.11 1.85 15.84
CA ARG A 251 5.44 2.04 16.46
C ARG A 251 5.39 2.64 17.84
N ASN A 252 4.50 3.60 18.06
CA ASN A 252 4.44 4.37 19.31
C ASN A 252 3.47 3.76 20.32
N LEU A 253 2.50 2.96 19.83
CA LEU A 253 1.41 2.43 20.64
C LEU A 253 1.88 1.25 21.50
N LYS A 254 1.85 1.42 22.83
CA LYS A 254 2.29 0.41 23.80
C LYS A 254 1.14 -0.37 24.43
N SER A 255 -0.06 0.20 24.49
CA SER A 255 -1.23 -0.49 25.04
C SER A 255 -2.54 -0.07 24.38
N VAL A 256 -3.49 -1.03 24.32
CA VAL A 256 -4.86 -0.83 23.80
C VAL A 256 -5.86 -1.35 24.84
N ARG A 257 -6.92 -0.53 25.09
CA ARG A 257 -8.10 -0.94 25.85
C ARG A 257 -9.24 -1.23 24.89
N PHE A 258 -9.69 -2.47 24.86
CA PHE A 258 -10.64 -2.97 23.86
C PHE A 258 -12.11 -2.56 24.09
N SER A 259 -12.46 -1.98 25.25
CA SER A 259 -13.84 -1.49 25.55
C SER A 259 -14.94 -2.53 25.25
N ASN A 260 -15.63 -2.40 24.10
CA ASN A 260 -16.74 -3.27 23.69
C ASN A 260 -16.41 -4.10 22.43
N VAL A 261 -15.14 -4.22 22.09
CA VAL A 261 -14.69 -5.04 20.95
C VAL A 261 -15.05 -6.50 21.15
N THR A 262 -15.63 -7.10 20.14
CA THR A 262 -16.00 -8.52 20.11
C THR A 262 -15.16 -9.31 19.09
N THR A 263 -14.63 -8.61 18.08
CA THR A 263 -13.92 -9.24 16.96
C THR A 263 -12.58 -8.54 16.69
N LEU A 264 -11.53 -9.33 16.56
CA LEU A 264 -10.24 -8.92 16.04
C LEU A 264 -10.08 -9.53 14.65
N GLY A 265 -9.70 -8.71 13.66
CA GLY A 265 -9.41 -9.14 12.30
C GLY A 265 -8.11 -9.92 12.17
N GLU A 266 -7.84 -10.40 10.98
CA GLU A 266 -6.57 -11.02 10.61
C GLU A 266 -5.42 -10.02 10.77
N GLY A 267 -4.30 -10.45 11.38
CA GLY A 267 -3.14 -9.59 11.60
C GLY A 267 -3.46 -8.26 12.28
N ALA A 268 -4.55 -8.15 13.04
CA ALA A 268 -5.06 -6.87 13.55
C ALA A 268 -3.99 -6.03 14.26
N PHE A 269 -3.00 -6.66 14.91
CA PHE A 269 -1.85 -6.04 15.59
C PHE A 269 -0.52 -6.63 15.09
N TYR A 270 -0.47 -7.16 13.88
CA TYR A 270 0.74 -7.75 13.31
C TYR A 270 1.95 -6.81 13.43
N ASP A 271 3.07 -7.30 13.99
CA ASP A 271 4.33 -6.54 14.15
C ASP A 271 4.14 -5.17 14.84
N SER A 272 3.20 -5.09 15.81
CA SER A 272 2.97 -3.85 16.56
C SER A 272 3.89 -3.76 17.77
N SER A 273 4.19 -2.52 18.23
CA SER A 273 4.99 -2.23 19.41
C SER A 273 4.19 -2.34 20.72
N LEU A 274 3.09 -3.12 20.75
CA LEU A 274 2.39 -3.41 22.00
C LEU A 274 3.34 -4.08 22.99
N SER A 275 3.33 -3.65 24.26
CA SER A 275 4.29 -4.08 25.26
C SER A 275 3.66 -4.40 26.61
N GLY A 276 4.38 -5.20 27.40
CA GLY A 276 3.91 -5.56 28.76
C GLY A 276 2.76 -6.56 28.74
N ALA A 277 1.77 -6.36 29.59
CA ALA A 277 0.64 -7.28 29.75
C ALA A 277 -0.48 -6.97 28.74
N LEU A 278 -0.80 -7.92 27.88
CA LEU A 278 -1.97 -7.88 27.01
C LEU A 278 -3.17 -8.54 27.72
N VAL A 279 -4.29 -7.81 27.80
CA VAL A 279 -5.54 -8.34 28.37
C VAL A 279 -6.61 -8.37 27.29
N LEU A 280 -7.02 -9.58 26.89
CA LEU A 280 -8.16 -9.81 26.03
C LEU A 280 -9.42 -9.93 26.90
N THR A 281 -10.38 -9.04 26.72
CA THR A 281 -11.58 -8.99 27.57
C THR A 281 -12.54 -10.16 27.29
N ASP A 282 -13.45 -10.46 28.24
CA ASP A 282 -14.50 -11.48 28.07
C ASP A 282 -15.42 -11.22 26.86
N LYS A 283 -15.40 -10.00 26.32
CA LYS A 283 -16.24 -9.62 25.16
C LYS A 283 -15.64 -10.06 23.84
N ILE A 284 -14.33 -10.31 23.76
CA ILE A 284 -13.70 -10.76 22.53
C ILE A 284 -14.05 -12.24 22.34
N THR A 285 -14.85 -12.50 21.32
CA THR A 285 -15.34 -13.84 20.99
C THR A 285 -14.70 -14.41 19.73
N THR A 286 -14.12 -13.56 18.90
CA THR A 286 -13.53 -13.94 17.62
C THR A 286 -12.20 -13.21 17.43
N ALA A 287 -11.18 -13.91 16.96
CA ALA A 287 -9.93 -13.31 16.51
C ALA A 287 -9.50 -13.98 15.20
N GLY A 288 -8.88 -13.20 14.32
CA GLY A 288 -8.30 -13.70 13.07
C GLY A 288 -6.94 -14.34 13.28
N SER A 289 -6.45 -15.07 12.28
CA SER A 289 -5.08 -15.58 12.25
C SER A 289 -4.08 -14.45 12.38
N PHE A 290 -2.91 -14.71 12.95
CA PHE A 290 -1.81 -13.74 13.10
C PHE A 290 -2.16 -12.46 13.88
N ALA A 291 -3.26 -12.43 14.63
CA ALA A 291 -3.81 -11.19 15.22
C ALA A 291 -2.79 -10.39 16.04
N PHE A 292 -1.81 -11.04 16.68
CA PHE A 292 -0.71 -10.44 17.44
C PHE A 292 0.65 -11.02 17.05
N ASP A 293 0.77 -11.60 15.86
CA ASP A 293 2.04 -12.13 15.38
C ASP A 293 3.12 -11.04 15.40
N SER A 294 4.35 -11.44 15.72
CA SER A 294 5.52 -10.57 15.80
C SER A 294 5.43 -9.41 16.80
N CYS A 295 4.49 -9.45 17.76
CA CYS A 295 4.43 -8.48 18.86
C CYS A 295 5.50 -8.81 19.91
N THR A 296 6.76 -8.51 19.62
CA THR A 296 7.93 -8.97 20.37
C THR A 296 8.09 -8.38 21.77
N GLU A 297 7.36 -7.31 22.10
CA GLU A 297 7.45 -6.64 23.41
C GLU A 297 6.32 -7.06 24.39
N ILE A 298 5.36 -7.89 24.00
CA ILE A 298 4.33 -8.44 24.89
C ILE A 298 4.99 -9.45 25.84
N THR A 299 4.81 -9.27 27.15
CA THR A 299 5.45 -10.12 28.18
C THR A 299 4.49 -11.10 28.83
N SER A 300 3.20 -10.82 28.83
CA SER A 300 2.16 -11.72 29.33
C SER A 300 0.85 -11.53 28.57
N VAL A 301 0.06 -12.59 28.50
CA VAL A 301 -1.28 -12.56 27.88
C VAL A 301 -2.28 -13.10 28.88
N LYS A 302 -3.35 -12.35 29.11
CA LYS A 302 -4.54 -12.82 29.83
C LYS A 302 -5.71 -12.92 28.85
N PHE A 303 -6.22 -14.12 28.66
CA PHE A 303 -7.42 -14.38 27.88
C PHE A 303 -8.68 -14.11 28.71
N GLY A 304 -9.67 -13.47 28.10
CA GLY A 304 -11.03 -13.44 28.60
C GLY A 304 -11.79 -14.72 28.23
N LYS A 305 -12.90 -14.97 28.90
CA LYS A 305 -13.73 -16.17 28.71
C LYS A 305 -14.48 -16.23 27.39
N GLY A 306 -14.48 -15.13 26.59
CA GLY A 306 -15.19 -15.04 25.33
C GLY A 306 -14.56 -15.87 24.21
N LEU A 307 -13.23 -15.80 24.10
CA LEU A 307 -12.50 -16.50 23.04
C LEU A 307 -12.36 -17.98 23.40
N LYS A 308 -12.98 -18.87 22.62
CA LYS A 308 -13.04 -20.31 22.89
C LYS A 308 -11.87 -21.09 22.28
N GLU A 309 -11.30 -20.56 21.21
CA GLU A 309 -10.21 -21.18 20.46
C GLU A 309 -9.16 -20.13 20.13
N SER A 310 -7.90 -20.48 20.19
CA SER A 310 -6.82 -19.61 19.70
C SER A 310 -6.73 -19.75 18.19
N PRO A 311 -6.80 -18.65 17.43
CA PRO A 311 -6.63 -18.68 15.98
C PRO A 311 -5.23 -19.15 15.57
N TYR A 312 -5.11 -19.54 14.32
CA TYR A 312 -3.85 -19.96 13.73
C TYR A 312 -2.78 -18.87 13.91
N ARG A 313 -1.63 -19.23 14.50
CA ARG A 313 -0.47 -18.36 14.69
C ARG A 313 -0.75 -17.01 15.37
N MET A 314 -1.75 -16.95 16.26
CA MET A 314 -2.17 -15.69 16.89
C MET A 314 -1.05 -14.92 17.56
N PHE A 315 -0.06 -15.60 18.14
CA PHE A 315 1.11 -15.04 18.85
C PHE A 315 2.42 -15.59 18.31
N GLU A 316 2.49 -15.91 17.01
CA GLU A 316 3.74 -16.34 16.39
C GLU A 316 4.80 -15.25 16.59
N ALA A 317 6.06 -15.63 16.74
CA ALA A 317 7.19 -14.73 16.95
C ALA A 317 7.07 -13.73 18.13
N CYS A 318 6.11 -13.89 19.04
CA CYS A 318 6.02 -13.08 20.27
C CYS A 318 7.06 -13.55 21.29
N SER A 319 8.34 -13.26 21.06
CA SER A 319 9.50 -13.85 21.77
C SER A 319 9.63 -13.48 23.25
N SER A 320 8.93 -12.43 23.72
CA SER A 320 9.01 -11.97 25.11
C SER A 320 7.90 -12.52 26.03
N ILE A 321 6.94 -13.29 25.52
CA ILE A 321 5.86 -13.84 26.34
C ILE A 321 6.41 -14.85 27.33
N LYS A 322 6.20 -14.59 28.62
CA LYS A 322 6.62 -15.45 29.75
C LYS A 322 5.45 -16.18 30.39
N THR A 323 4.28 -15.60 30.39
CA THR A 323 3.07 -16.15 31.02
C THR A 323 1.84 -15.98 30.17
N ILE A 324 1.01 -17.02 30.16
CA ILE A 324 -0.32 -17.01 29.54
C ILE A 324 -1.33 -17.47 30.59
N ASP A 325 -2.34 -16.64 30.84
CA ASP A 325 -3.48 -16.90 31.71
C ASP A 325 -4.74 -17.10 30.84
N PHE A 326 -5.35 -18.24 30.92
CA PHE A 326 -6.54 -18.58 30.13
C PHE A 326 -7.88 -18.20 30.81
N GLY A 327 -7.87 -17.53 31.95
CA GLY A 327 -9.03 -16.98 32.64
C GLY A 327 -9.77 -17.91 33.59
#